data_208351056aea40639c5ea3274de69b37
#
_entry.id   208351056aea40639c5ea3274de69b37
#
_cell.length_a   1.000
_cell.length_b   1.000
_cell.length_c   1.000
_cell.angle_alpha   90.00
_cell.angle_beta   90.00
_cell.angle_gamma   90.00
#
_symmetry.space_group_name_H-M   'P 1'
#
loop_
_entity.id
_entity.type
_entity.pdbx_description
1 polymer ?
#
loop_
_entity_poly.entity_id
_entity_poly.type
_entity_poly.pdbx_seq_one_letter_code
_entity_poly.pdbx_strand_id
1 'polypeptide(L)'
;MRTPFNDCRPIARLACLFGCALLASACDTRDMPAQPASSGTIGNAERGQRLLAQFQCGACHQIPDVPAARSYMGPSLANMGKQSYIAGQFANQPETLVRWIVDPQAMLPGTAMPAMGVSPDQARDMAAYLYGLP
;
A
#
# COMPACT_ATOMS: atom_id res chain seq x y z
N MET A 1 35.17 33.91 50.21
CA MET A 1 35.96 32.72 49.85
C MET A 1 35.78 32.49 48.36
N ARG A 2 36.84 32.69 47.59
CA ARG A 2 36.86 32.56 46.12
C ARG A 2 37.36 31.18 45.77
N THR A 3 36.60 30.42 45.01
CA THR A 3 37.05 29.16 44.39
C THR A 3 37.58 29.48 42.98
N PRO A 4 38.76 29.08 42.59
CA PRO A 4 39.25 29.26 41.25
C PRO A 4 38.77 28.10 40.36
N PHE A 5 38.04 28.44 39.29
CA PHE A 5 37.90 27.61 38.13
C PHE A 5 39.13 27.80 37.26
N ASN A 6 39.95 26.77 37.10
CA ASN A 6 41.00 26.81 36.11
C ASN A 6 41.17 25.43 35.44
N ASP A 7 41.32 25.56 34.12
CA ASP A 7 41.98 24.67 33.18
C ASP A 7 41.28 23.42 32.69
N CYS A 8 40.42 23.64 31.73
CA CYS A 8 40.12 22.63 30.74
C CYS A 8 41.17 22.74 29.60
N ARG A 9 42.13 21.82 29.59
CA ARG A 9 43.26 21.75 28.65
C ARG A 9 42.79 21.59 27.21
N PRO A 10 43.43 22.24 26.22
CA PRO A 10 42.99 22.22 24.80
C PRO A 10 43.19 20.89 24.06
N ILE A 11 43.70 19.87 24.71
CA ILE A 11 43.99 18.55 24.08
C ILE A 11 42.73 17.71 23.91
N ALA A 12 41.65 17.97 24.71
CA ALA A 12 40.39 17.20 24.60
C ALA A 12 39.49 17.63 23.43
N ARG A 13 39.82 18.75 22.76
CA ARG A 13 39.00 19.28 21.65
C ARG A 13 39.35 18.67 20.28
N LEU A 14 40.54 18.07 20.13
CA LEU A 14 40.96 17.48 18.86
C LEU A 14 40.40 16.02 18.66
N ALA A 15 40.08 15.34 19.73
CA ALA A 15 39.57 13.94 19.64
C ALA A 15 38.08 13.84 19.24
N CYS A 16 37.28 14.90 19.45
CA CYS A 16 35.85 14.89 19.10
C CYS A 16 35.55 15.17 17.61
N LEU A 17 36.49 15.73 16.87
CA LEU A 17 36.28 16.07 15.45
C LEU A 17 36.53 14.92 14.49
N PHE A 18 37.24 13.86 14.92
CA PHE A 18 37.54 12.68 14.09
C PHE A 18 36.49 11.56 14.24
N GLY A 19 35.63 11.60 15.26
CA GLY A 19 34.63 10.57 15.53
C GLY A 19 33.29 10.73 14.80
N CYS A 20 32.99 11.92 14.27
CA CYS A 20 31.68 12.24 13.67
C CYS A 20 31.59 11.97 12.16
N ALA A 21 32.71 11.61 11.50
CA ALA A 21 32.76 11.47 10.04
C ALA A 21 32.43 10.05 9.53
N LEU A 22 32.17 9.08 10.41
CA LEU A 22 31.98 7.67 10.04
C LEU A 22 30.55 7.13 10.21
N LEU A 23 29.58 7.95 10.57
CA LEU A 23 28.18 7.52 10.75
C LEU A 23 27.20 7.99 9.66
N ALA A 24 27.68 8.55 8.58
CA ALA A 24 26.83 9.11 7.50
C ALA A 24 26.68 8.18 6.28
N SER A 25 26.88 6.88 6.41
CA SER A 25 26.81 5.95 5.26
C SER A 25 25.91 4.75 5.50
N ALA A 26 24.69 4.97 5.98
CA ALA A 26 23.71 3.88 6.10
C ALA A 26 22.27 4.35 5.78
N CYS A 27 22.10 5.19 4.74
CA CYS A 27 20.86 5.24 3.99
C CYS A 27 21.08 4.42 2.72
N ASP A 28 21.14 3.10 2.88
CA ASP A 28 21.01 2.16 1.77
C ASP A 28 19.54 2.22 1.33
N THR A 29 19.25 3.11 0.39
CA THR A 29 18.06 3.00 -0.43
C THR A 29 18.27 1.74 -1.26
N ARG A 30 17.87 0.59 -0.69
CA ARG A 30 17.74 -0.62 -1.48
C ARG A 30 16.80 -0.28 -2.63
N ASP A 31 17.38 -0.06 -3.79
CA ASP A 31 16.67 -0.16 -5.05
C ASP A 31 15.99 -1.53 -5.07
N MET A 32 14.71 -1.55 -4.71
CA MET A 32 13.90 -2.72 -4.98
C MET A 32 13.93 -2.88 -6.51
N PRO A 33 14.42 -4.01 -7.01
CA PRO A 33 14.44 -4.22 -8.45
C PRO A 33 13.01 -4.00 -8.95
N ALA A 34 12.84 -3.07 -9.88
CA ALA A 34 11.58 -2.88 -10.58
C ALA A 34 11.22 -4.22 -11.19
N GLN A 35 10.20 -4.88 -10.65
CA GLN A 35 9.73 -6.12 -11.24
C GLN A 35 9.26 -5.80 -12.65
N PRO A 36 9.72 -6.57 -13.67
CA PRO A 36 9.29 -6.33 -15.03
C PRO A 36 7.76 -6.39 -15.06
N ALA A 37 7.15 -5.35 -15.60
CA ALA A 37 5.72 -5.35 -15.89
C ALA A 37 5.45 -6.54 -16.80
N SER A 38 4.78 -7.56 -16.27
CA SER A 38 4.42 -8.74 -17.05
C SER A 38 3.40 -8.30 -18.11
N SER A 39 3.86 -8.27 -19.35
CA SER A 39 3.04 -7.97 -20.51
C SER A 39 1.86 -8.94 -20.56
N GLY A 40 0.64 -8.42 -20.42
CA GLY A 40 -0.61 -9.18 -20.61
C GLY A 40 -1.43 -9.48 -19.39
N THR A 41 -0.94 -9.21 -18.16
CA THR A 41 -1.73 -9.35 -16.94
C THR A 41 -2.11 -7.97 -16.39
N ILE A 42 -3.34 -7.84 -15.86
CA ILE A 42 -3.86 -6.60 -15.28
C ILE A 42 -2.95 -6.08 -14.16
N GLY A 43 -2.26 -7.00 -13.44
CA GLY A 43 -1.38 -6.73 -12.30
C GLY A 43 -0.84 -8.02 -11.68
N ASN A 44 -0.22 -7.91 -10.52
CA ASN A 44 0.28 -9.05 -9.73
C ASN A 44 -0.74 -9.48 -8.68
N ALA A 45 -1.35 -10.64 -8.88
CA ALA A 45 -2.41 -11.16 -8.01
C ALA A 45 -1.95 -11.43 -6.56
N GLU A 46 -0.74 -11.96 -6.35
CA GLU A 46 -0.22 -12.19 -5.00
C GLU A 46 -0.01 -10.88 -4.23
N ARG A 47 0.52 -9.86 -4.91
CA ARG A 47 0.64 -8.52 -4.33
C ARG A 47 -0.73 -7.94 -4.06
N GLY A 48 -1.70 -8.14 -4.96
CA GLY A 48 -3.09 -7.72 -4.81
C GLY A 48 -3.74 -8.31 -3.55
N GLN A 49 -3.58 -9.60 -3.29
CA GLN A 49 -4.06 -10.25 -2.09
C GLN A 49 -3.55 -9.59 -0.81
N ARG A 50 -2.23 -9.33 -0.75
CA ARG A 50 -1.62 -8.64 0.40
C ARG A 50 -2.12 -7.21 0.56
N LEU A 51 -2.29 -6.49 -0.55
CA LEU A 51 -2.81 -5.13 -0.55
C LEU A 51 -4.27 -5.08 -0.07
N LEU A 52 -5.12 -6.01 -0.47
CA LEU A 52 -6.50 -6.11 0.02
C LEU A 52 -6.56 -6.27 1.55
N ALA A 53 -5.63 -7.02 2.14
CA ALA A 53 -5.49 -7.12 3.58
C ALA A 53 -4.94 -5.81 4.20
N GLN A 54 -3.89 -5.24 3.61
CA GLN A 54 -3.23 -4.01 4.09
C GLN A 54 -4.20 -2.82 4.10
N PHE A 55 -4.99 -2.64 3.05
CA PHE A 55 -6.00 -1.58 2.95
C PHE A 55 -7.32 -1.94 3.65
N GLN A 56 -7.34 -3.04 4.40
CA GLN A 56 -8.48 -3.46 5.24
C GLN A 56 -9.81 -3.60 4.48
N CYS A 57 -9.77 -4.00 3.22
CA CYS A 57 -10.97 -4.21 2.41
C CYS A 57 -11.93 -5.23 3.05
N GLY A 58 -11.37 -6.17 3.82
CA GLY A 58 -12.10 -7.16 4.61
C GLY A 58 -12.95 -6.60 5.75
N ALA A 59 -12.76 -5.32 6.14
CA ALA A 59 -13.62 -4.67 7.13
C ALA A 59 -15.06 -4.52 6.63
N CYS A 60 -15.26 -4.46 5.32
CA CYS A 60 -16.58 -4.35 4.70
C CYS A 60 -16.92 -5.56 3.82
N HIS A 61 -15.93 -6.18 3.17
CA HIS A 61 -16.14 -7.23 2.19
C HIS A 61 -15.72 -8.63 2.68
N GLN A 62 -16.44 -9.64 2.25
CA GLN A 62 -15.95 -11.01 2.28
C GLN A 62 -15.05 -11.22 1.04
N ILE A 63 -13.80 -11.67 1.28
CA ILE A 63 -12.82 -11.92 0.22
C ILE A 63 -12.14 -13.26 0.50
N PRO A 64 -12.24 -14.25 -0.38
CA PRO A 64 -11.57 -15.53 -0.20
C PRO A 64 -10.07 -15.36 0.02
N ASP A 65 -9.48 -16.18 0.87
CA ASP A 65 -8.04 -16.29 1.17
C ASP A 65 -7.35 -14.96 1.59
N VAL A 66 -8.13 -13.91 1.88
CA VAL A 66 -7.62 -12.69 2.49
C VAL A 66 -7.86 -12.74 4.00
N PRO A 67 -6.81 -12.62 4.84
CA PRO A 67 -6.94 -12.67 6.30
C PRO A 67 -7.97 -11.66 6.82
N ALA A 68 -8.82 -12.09 7.75
CA ALA A 68 -9.87 -11.27 8.39
C ALA A 68 -10.95 -10.70 7.44
N ALA A 69 -10.95 -11.01 6.14
CA ALA A 69 -11.94 -10.51 5.19
C ALA A 69 -13.21 -11.36 5.20
N ARG A 70 -14.04 -11.21 6.24
CA ARG A 70 -15.26 -11.99 6.48
C ARG A 70 -16.49 -11.12 6.73
N SER A 71 -16.42 -9.83 6.48
CA SER A 71 -17.52 -8.91 6.71
C SER A 71 -18.59 -9.02 5.61
N TYR A 72 -19.81 -8.65 5.97
CA TYR A 72 -20.97 -8.62 5.08
C TYR A 72 -21.57 -7.20 5.00
N MET A 73 -20.84 -6.18 5.42
CA MET A 73 -21.29 -4.79 5.28
C MET A 73 -21.32 -4.33 3.82
N GLY A 74 -20.37 -4.81 3.02
CA GLY A 74 -20.34 -4.67 1.57
C GLY A 74 -20.65 -6.01 0.89
N PRO A 75 -20.83 -6.03 -0.44
CA PRO A 75 -21.05 -7.26 -1.19
C PRO A 75 -19.81 -8.18 -1.12
N SER A 76 -20.06 -9.49 -1.17
CA SER A 76 -18.96 -10.46 -1.30
C SER A 76 -18.21 -10.25 -2.61
N LEU A 77 -16.88 -10.29 -2.55
CA LEU A 77 -16.01 -10.20 -3.73
C LEU A 77 -15.56 -11.58 -4.26
N ALA A 78 -16.09 -12.67 -3.70
CA ALA A 78 -15.71 -14.04 -4.07
C ALA A 78 -15.90 -14.37 -5.56
N ASN A 79 -16.82 -13.72 -6.23
CA ASN A 79 -17.14 -13.96 -7.64
C ASN A 79 -16.95 -12.70 -8.50
N MET A 80 -16.04 -11.82 -8.13
CA MET A 80 -15.87 -10.53 -8.83
C MET A 80 -15.65 -10.72 -10.32
N GLY A 81 -14.83 -11.67 -10.74
CA GLY A 81 -14.58 -11.96 -12.16
C GLY A 81 -15.79 -12.45 -12.95
N LYS A 82 -16.85 -12.90 -12.28
CA LYS A 82 -18.09 -13.42 -12.89
C LYS A 82 -19.27 -12.44 -12.85
N GLN A 83 -19.09 -11.29 -12.17
CA GLN A 83 -20.13 -10.28 -12.09
C GLN A 83 -20.24 -9.52 -13.42
N SER A 84 -21.46 -9.17 -13.83
CA SER A 84 -21.67 -8.35 -15.02
C SER A 84 -21.43 -6.85 -14.75
N TYR A 85 -21.61 -6.44 -13.50
CA TYR A 85 -21.54 -5.02 -13.12
C TYR A 85 -20.75 -4.81 -11.83
N ILE A 86 -20.05 -3.68 -11.75
CA ILE A 86 -19.46 -3.10 -10.55
C ILE A 86 -20.47 -2.10 -9.98
N ALA A 87 -20.69 -2.15 -8.65
CA ALA A 87 -21.64 -1.31 -7.93
C ALA A 87 -23.06 -1.29 -8.54
N GLY A 88 -23.43 -2.33 -9.28
CA GLY A 88 -24.73 -2.45 -9.94
C GLY A 88 -24.94 -1.50 -11.13
N GLN A 89 -23.94 -0.70 -11.52
CA GLN A 89 -24.12 0.35 -12.55
C GLN A 89 -23.06 0.30 -13.65
N PHE A 90 -21.83 -0.02 -13.33
CA PHE A 90 -20.73 0.04 -14.30
C PHE A 90 -20.43 -1.35 -14.84
N ALA A 91 -20.25 -1.46 -16.16
CA ALA A 91 -19.82 -2.73 -16.77
C ALA A 91 -18.53 -3.23 -16.09
N ASN A 92 -18.51 -4.50 -15.71
CA ASN A 92 -17.37 -5.11 -15.04
C ASN A 92 -16.24 -5.35 -16.05
N GLN A 93 -15.37 -4.37 -16.17
CA GLN A 93 -14.16 -4.39 -16.98
C GLN A 93 -12.95 -4.11 -16.06
N PRO A 94 -11.77 -4.67 -16.38
CA PRO A 94 -10.58 -4.50 -15.55
C PRO A 94 -10.27 -3.03 -15.19
N GLU A 95 -10.23 -2.17 -16.19
CA GLU A 95 -9.94 -0.74 -15.99
C GLU A 95 -11.05 -0.01 -15.22
N THR A 96 -12.28 -0.48 -15.33
CA THR A 96 -13.42 0.04 -14.55
C THR A 96 -13.28 -0.34 -13.07
N LEU A 97 -12.88 -1.59 -12.79
CA LEU A 97 -12.63 -2.02 -11.42
C LEU A 97 -11.45 -1.28 -10.80
N VAL A 98 -10.36 -1.07 -11.55
CA VAL A 98 -9.23 -0.26 -11.09
C VAL A 98 -9.67 1.15 -10.70
N ARG A 99 -10.41 1.84 -11.54
CA ARG A 99 -10.93 3.18 -11.23
C ARG A 99 -11.86 3.17 -10.01
N TRP A 100 -12.72 2.16 -9.91
CA TRP A 100 -13.62 1.99 -8.77
C TRP A 100 -12.86 1.80 -7.45
N ILE A 101 -11.78 1.00 -7.43
CA ILE A 101 -10.94 0.81 -6.24
C ILE A 101 -10.21 2.10 -5.85
N VAL A 102 -9.73 2.88 -6.84
CA VAL A 102 -8.99 4.12 -6.59
C VAL A 102 -9.89 5.21 -6.01
N ASP A 103 -11.01 5.49 -6.66
CA ASP A 103 -11.92 6.56 -6.26
C ASP A 103 -13.37 6.20 -6.57
N PRO A 104 -14.06 5.46 -5.68
CA PRO A 104 -15.45 5.10 -5.87
C PRO A 104 -16.39 6.31 -5.80
N GLN A 105 -16.04 7.34 -5.01
CA GLN A 105 -16.87 8.53 -4.87
C GLN A 105 -16.87 9.42 -6.13
N ALA A 106 -15.77 9.47 -6.88
CA ALA A 106 -15.72 10.16 -8.16
C ALA A 106 -16.55 9.44 -9.22
N MET A 107 -16.68 8.11 -9.14
CA MET A 107 -17.48 7.33 -10.09
C MET A 107 -18.98 7.32 -9.72
N LEU A 108 -19.28 7.21 -8.45
CA LEU A 108 -20.65 7.16 -7.92
C LEU A 108 -20.75 8.01 -6.65
N PRO A 109 -21.05 9.30 -6.75
CA PRO A 109 -21.20 10.17 -5.59
C PRO A 109 -22.25 9.63 -4.62
N GLY A 110 -21.88 9.57 -3.32
CA GLY A 110 -22.76 9.07 -2.28
C GLY A 110 -22.71 7.54 -2.09
N THR A 111 -21.85 6.81 -2.80
CA THR A 111 -21.62 5.39 -2.52
C THR A 111 -21.08 5.19 -1.10
N ALA A 112 -21.44 4.08 -0.45
CA ALA A 112 -20.93 3.75 0.89
C ALA A 112 -19.46 3.32 0.89
N MET A 113 -18.90 2.94 -0.25
CA MET A 113 -17.49 2.57 -0.36
C MET A 113 -16.60 3.83 -0.30
N PRO A 114 -15.73 3.98 0.69
CA PRO A 114 -14.84 5.13 0.78
C PRO A 114 -13.64 5.01 -0.17
N ALA A 115 -13.04 6.14 -0.54
CA ALA A 115 -11.70 6.16 -1.14
C ALA A 115 -10.66 5.85 -0.06
N MET A 116 -9.87 4.78 -0.27
CA MET A 116 -8.90 4.26 0.70
C MET A 116 -7.46 4.74 0.44
N GLY A 117 -7.25 5.65 -0.51
CA GLY A 117 -5.92 6.14 -0.88
C GLY A 117 -5.07 5.12 -1.66
N VAL A 118 -5.72 4.18 -2.33
CA VAL A 118 -5.06 3.16 -3.17
C VAL A 118 -4.54 3.83 -4.45
N SER A 119 -3.27 3.59 -4.79
CA SER A 119 -2.73 4.06 -6.07
C SER A 119 -3.26 3.23 -7.25
N PRO A 120 -3.22 3.77 -8.49
CA PRO A 120 -3.65 3.01 -9.68
C PRO A 120 -2.90 1.69 -9.87
N ASP A 121 -1.60 1.62 -9.57
CA ASP A 121 -0.81 0.39 -9.70
C ASP A 121 -1.21 -0.64 -8.63
N GLN A 122 -1.43 -0.21 -7.40
CA GLN A 122 -1.95 -1.07 -6.35
C GLN A 122 -3.35 -1.59 -6.68
N ALA A 123 -4.20 -0.74 -7.25
CA ALA A 123 -5.54 -1.13 -7.67
C ALA A 123 -5.52 -2.16 -8.82
N ARG A 124 -4.55 -2.07 -9.75
CA ARG A 124 -4.34 -3.09 -10.78
C ARG A 124 -3.99 -4.44 -10.18
N ASP A 125 -3.12 -4.47 -9.17
CA ASP A 125 -2.79 -5.71 -8.47
C ASP A 125 -3.99 -6.30 -7.74
N MET A 126 -4.74 -5.48 -7.03
CA MET A 126 -5.98 -5.90 -6.35
C MET A 126 -7.00 -6.45 -7.35
N ALA A 127 -7.19 -5.78 -8.48
CA ALA A 127 -8.07 -6.23 -9.53
C ALA A 127 -7.62 -7.57 -10.11
N ALA A 128 -6.31 -7.77 -10.34
CA ALA A 128 -5.76 -9.04 -10.81
C ALA A 128 -6.11 -10.20 -9.86
N TYR A 129 -6.01 -9.98 -8.55
CA TYR A 129 -6.43 -10.99 -7.57
C TYR A 129 -7.92 -11.27 -7.64
N LEU A 130 -8.75 -10.23 -7.62
CA LEU A 130 -10.20 -10.37 -7.59
C LEU A 130 -10.77 -11.05 -8.85
N TYR A 131 -10.17 -10.81 -10.02
CA TYR A 131 -10.55 -11.49 -11.26
C TYR A 131 -10.07 -12.95 -11.32
N GLY A 132 -9.00 -13.28 -10.62
CA GLY A 132 -8.49 -14.65 -10.52
C GLY A 132 -9.25 -15.54 -9.54
N LEU A 133 -10.18 -15.01 -8.76
CA LEU A 133 -11.00 -15.80 -7.84
C LEU A 133 -11.96 -16.71 -8.63
N PRO A 134 -12.19 -17.96 -8.14
CA PRO A 134 -12.97 -18.99 -8.83
C PRO A 134 -14.47 -18.64 -9.01
#